data_9335bc5ff6a44a48e58e1f9044f70214
#
_entry.id   9335bc5ff6a44a48e58e1f9044f70214
#
_cell.length_a   1.000
_cell.length_b   1.000
_cell.length_c   1.000
_cell.angle_alpha   90.00
_cell.angle_beta   90.00
_cell.angle_gamma   90.00
#
_symmetry.space_group_name_H-M   'P 1'
#
loop_
_entity.id
_entity.type
_entity.pdbx_description
1 polymer ?
#
loop_
_entity_poly.entity_id
_entity_poly.type
_entity_poly.pdbx_seq_one_letter_code
_entity_poly.pdbx_strand_id
1 'polypeptide(L)'
;MPVQKNKVTIFDVAKASGVSSSAVSYALNGKPGVSEGTRAKVLQVAHELGWKPNGAAQALAKAKTQRIGLVLDYDPELLSVESFMMELISGLGAELEKHDYSILVRMAVGEDAKLAIIKDWIATGNVDGLLLVNVELGDPCVSLLEKNPDVPVLAISDASVAGNLPSLSSADADAVRQSVQYLYDLGHRHIARVGGPEALAHSYIRDAAFSDVAAELGIRYRCLHTDYTPESGREATNRLLGFGERPTAIIYDNDVMALAGLGVANVKGIAVPDELSLMSWDDSFMCTAAYPNLTAMGRNVVDTGKTAARLMLRLIDGEKVGHIMEEPYERRARESTGPAPAGR
;
A
#
# COMPACT_ATOMS: atom_id res chain seq x y z
N MET A 1 -2.74 43.37 -2.63
CA MET A 1 -3.33 42.54 -3.74
C MET A 1 -2.20 41.73 -4.35
N PRO A 2 -2.24 40.40 -4.41
CA PRO A 2 -1.20 39.64 -5.09
C PRO A 2 -1.30 39.88 -6.60
N VAL A 3 -0.19 40.27 -7.21
CA VAL A 3 -0.03 40.40 -8.66
C VAL A 3 -0.26 39.03 -9.28
N GLN A 4 -1.37 38.86 -9.98
CA GLN A 4 -1.56 37.70 -10.87
C GLN A 4 -0.47 37.73 -11.93
N LYS A 5 0.59 36.94 -11.81
CA LYS A 5 1.49 36.66 -12.92
C LYS A 5 0.64 36.10 -14.06
N ASN A 6 0.48 36.90 -15.15
CA ASN A 6 -0.19 36.42 -16.35
C ASN A 6 0.46 35.14 -16.81
N LYS A 7 -0.25 34.01 -16.67
CA LYS A 7 0.20 32.70 -17.12
C LYS A 7 0.29 32.75 -18.65
N VAL A 8 1.48 32.48 -19.20
CA VAL A 8 1.68 32.43 -20.65
C VAL A 8 0.71 31.44 -21.27
N THR A 9 -0.01 31.86 -22.29
CA THR A 9 -1.05 31.09 -22.97
C THR A 9 -0.56 30.54 -24.31
N ILE A 10 -1.29 29.63 -24.90
CA ILE A 10 -1.01 29.13 -26.25
C ILE A 10 -1.07 30.26 -27.30
N PHE A 11 -1.89 31.29 -27.05
CA PHE A 11 -2.00 32.46 -27.91
C PHE A 11 -0.72 33.31 -27.87
N ASP A 12 -0.08 33.42 -26.71
CA ASP A 12 1.20 34.16 -26.59
C ASP A 12 2.31 33.42 -27.34
N VAL A 13 2.36 32.10 -27.27
CA VAL A 13 3.28 31.27 -28.05
C VAL A 13 2.99 31.43 -29.55
N ALA A 14 1.74 31.41 -29.97
CA ALA A 14 1.33 31.61 -31.37
C ALA A 14 1.78 32.97 -31.91
N LYS A 15 1.55 34.02 -31.13
CA LYS A 15 1.96 35.39 -31.47
C LYS A 15 3.49 35.50 -31.58
N ALA A 16 4.24 34.95 -30.63
CA ALA A 16 5.70 35.01 -30.63
C ALA A 16 6.35 34.15 -31.70
N SER A 17 5.78 32.99 -32.04
CA SER A 17 6.28 32.13 -33.10
C SER A 17 5.82 32.50 -34.50
N GLY A 18 4.84 33.40 -34.63
CA GLY A 18 4.29 33.87 -35.92
C GLY A 18 3.46 32.84 -36.65
N VAL A 19 2.80 31.91 -35.92
CA VAL A 19 1.92 30.88 -36.49
C VAL A 19 0.56 30.89 -35.82
N SER A 20 -0.41 30.17 -36.39
CA SER A 20 -1.74 30.08 -35.80
C SER A 20 -1.72 29.27 -34.50
N SER A 21 -2.67 29.47 -33.58
CA SER A 21 -2.83 28.69 -32.35
C SER A 21 -3.08 27.19 -32.65
N SER A 22 -3.71 26.87 -33.77
CA SER A 22 -3.87 25.49 -34.24
C SER A 22 -2.51 24.87 -34.62
N ALA A 23 -1.66 25.62 -35.34
CA ALA A 23 -0.32 25.15 -35.70
C ALA A 23 0.58 24.97 -34.43
N VAL A 24 0.47 25.87 -33.46
CA VAL A 24 1.12 25.69 -32.15
C VAL A 24 0.64 24.43 -31.46
N SER A 25 -0.68 24.21 -31.39
CA SER A 25 -1.24 22.99 -30.82
C SER A 25 -0.73 21.74 -31.50
N TYR A 26 -0.66 21.72 -32.84
CA TYR A 26 -0.13 20.59 -33.60
C TYR A 26 1.37 20.36 -33.37
N ALA A 27 2.15 21.45 -33.34
CA ALA A 27 3.58 21.37 -33.05
C ALA A 27 3.88 20.79 -31.67
N LEU A 28 3.17 21.31 -30.64
CA LEU A 28 3.35 20.88 -29.24
C LEU A 28 2.88 19.47 -28.95
N ASN A 29 1.83 19.00 -29.66
CA ASN A 29 1.26 17.65 -29.48
C ASN A 29 1.81 16.62 -30.48
N GLY A 30 2.84 16.93 -31.24
CA GLY A 30 3.45 15.99 -32.17
C GLY A 30 2.55 15.59 -33.38
N LYS A 31 1.42 16.29 -33.60
CA LYS A 31 0.48 15.94 -34.68
C LYS A 31 1.04 16.26 -36.06
N PRO A 32 0.66 15.52 -37.12
CA PRO A 32 1.02 15.85 -38.49
C PRO A 32 0.33 17.16 -38.93
N GLY A 33 0.89 17.82 -39.95
CA GLY A 33 0.35 19.09 -40.50
C GLY A 33 1.17 20.33 -40.18
N VAL A 34 2.33 20.17 -39.55
CA VAL A 34 3.29 21.23 -39.26
C VAL A 34 4.67 20.75 -39.69
N SER A 35 5.44 21.60 -40.46
CA SER A 35 6.80 21.27 -40.87
C SER A 35 7.74 21.14 -39.67
N GLU A 36 8.82 20.37 -39.80
CA GLU A 36 9.82 20.21 -38.72
C GLU A 36 10.44 21.52 -38.30
N GLY A 37 10.75 22.43 -39.22
CA GLY A 37 11.26 23.76 -38.90
C GLY A 37 10.28 24.61 -38.11
N THR A 38 8.98 24.55 -38.45
CA THR A 38 7.95 25.25 -37.68
C THR A 38 7.78 24.63 -36.30
N ARG A 39 7.85 23.31 -36.20
CA ARG A 39 7.79 22.58 -34.92
C ARG A 39 8.93 22.99 -34.00
N ALA A 40 10.16 22.95 -34.50
CA ALA A 40 11.34 23.33 -33.74
C ALA A 40 11.25 24.80 -33.24
N LYS A 41 10.81 25.73 -34.10
CA LYS A 41 10.58 27.13 -33.74
C LYS A 41 9.57 27.30 -32.63
N VAL A 42 8.41 26.61 -32.72
CA VAL A 42 7.35 26.69 -31.72
C VAL A 42 7.82 26.12 -30.37
N LEU A 43 8.53 25.00 -30.36
CA LEU A 43 9.08 24.41 -29.14
C LEU A 43 10.11 25.34 -28.47
N GLN A 44 10.98 25.95 -29.26
CA GLN A 44 11.95 26.92 -28.75
C GLN A 44 11.25 28.14 -28.13
N VAL A 45 10.30 28.76 -28.82
CA VAL A 45 9.54 29.93 -28.31
C VAL A 45 8.74 29.55 -27.04
N ALA A 46 8.12 28.39 -27.01
CA ALA A 46 7.40 27.90 -25.83
C ALA A 46 8.33 27.79 -24.62
N HIS A 47 9.55 27.25 -24.82
CA HIS A 47 10.58 27.15 -23.80
C HIS A 47 11.05 28.54 -23.32
N GLU A 48 11.35 29.45 -24.24
CA GLU A 48 11.82 30.80 -23.93
C GLU A 48 10.77 31.61 -23.14
N LEU A 49 9.48 31.45 -23.45
CA LEU A 49 8.39 32.08 -22.74
C LEU A 49 8.05 31.39 -21.41
N GLY A 50 8.64 30.23 -21.10
CA GLY A 50 8.30 29.42 -19.94
C GLY A 50 6.88 28.87 -20.01
N TRP A 51 6.34 28.70 -21.24
CA TRP A 51 5.02 28.12 -21.42
C TRP A 51 5.02 26.64 -21.00
N LYS A 52 4.04 26.28 -20.19
CA LYS A 52 3.75 24.88 -19.86
C LYS A 52 2.32 24.55 -20.28
N PRO A 53 2.10 23.34 -20.82
CA PRO A 53 0.77 22.89 -21.17
C PRO A 53 -0.19 23.01 -19.97
N ASN A 54 -1.41 23.40 -20.23
CA ASN A 54 -2.45 23.32 -19.20
C ASN A 54 -2.89 21.84 -19.07
N GLY A 55 -2.69 21.25 -17.89
CA GLY A 55 -3.02 19.84 -17.64
C GLY A 55 -4.49 19.50 -17.97
N ALA A 56 -5.42 20.40 -17.69
CA ALA A 56 -6.82 20.20 -18.06
C ALA A 56 -7.04 20.17 -19.59
N ALA A 57 -6.32 21.03 -20.33
CA ALA A 57 -6.40 21.01 -21.80
C ALA A 57 -5.70 19.79 -22.41
N GLN A 58 -4.63 19.30 -21.78
CA GLN A 58 -3.98 18.05 -22.18
C GLN A 58 -4.84 16.83 -21.89
N ALA A 59 -5.46 16.76 -20.71
CA ALA A 59 -6.38 15.68 -20.35
C ALA A 59 -7.53 15.60 -21.36
N LEU A 60 -8.11 16.74 -21.73
CA LEU A 60 -9.15 16.81 -22.76
C LEU A 60 -8.65 16.36 -24.14
N ALA A 61 -7.42 16.73 -24.51
CA ALA A 61 -6.84 16.38 -25.82
C ALA A 61 -6.38 14.92 -25.91
N LYS A 62 -5.94 14.33 -24.81
CA LYS A 62 -5.47 12.93 -24.73
C LYS A 62 -6.55 11.96 -24.26
N ALA A 63 -7.71 12.44 -23.79
CA ALA A 63 -8.74 11.64 -23.11
C ALA A 63 -8.18 10.83 -21.90
N LYS A 64 -7.07 11.29 -21.30
CA LYS A 64 -6.43 10.68 -20.13
C LYS A 64 -6.12 11.77 -19.12
N THR A 65 -6.39 11.50 -17.84
CA THR A 65 -6.14 12.43 -16.73
C THR A 65 -4.70 12.36 -16.23
N GLN A 66 -3.99 11.30 -16.55
CA GLN A 66 -2.68 10.93 -16.04
C GLN A 66 -2.68 10.81 -14.49
N ARG A 67 -3.77 10.29 -13.94
CA ARG A 67 -3.95 10.09 -12.50
C ARG A 67 -4.42 8.68 -12.22
N ILE A 68 -3.84 8.10 -11.18
CA ILE A 68 -4.30 6.84 -10.58
C ILE A 68 -4.93 7.18 -9.23
N GLY A 69 -6.16 6.71 -9.02
CA GLY A 69 -6.90 6.93 -7.79
C GLY A 69 -6.50 5.91 -6.71
N LEU A 70 -6.27 6.40 -5.49
CA LEU A 70 -6.05 5.60 -4.30
C LEU A 70 -6.92 6.14 -3.18
N VAL A 71 -7.89 5.35 -2.73
CA VAL A 71 -8.71 5.70 -1.56
C VAL A 71 -8.12 5.00 -0.35
N LEU A 72 -7.75 5.78 0.66
CA LEU A 72 -7.24 5.27 1.94
C LEU A 72 -8.35 5.35 2.98
N ASP A 73 -8.80 4.18 3.42
CA ASP A 73 -9.70 4.05 4.56
C ASP A 73 -8.86 3.83 5.82
N TYR A 74 -8.37 4.94 6.38
CA TYR A 74 -7.52 4.98 7.54
C TYR A 74 -7.92 6.13 8.45
N ASP A 75 -7.79 5.90 9.75
CA ASP A 75 -7.70 7.00 10.69
C ASP A 75 -6.44 7.84 10.36
N PRO A 76 -6.56 9.18 10.27
CA PRO A 76 -5.42 10.04 9.95
C PRO A 76 -4.24 9.90 10.92
N GLU A 77 -4.51 9.58 12.19
CA GLU A 77 -3.47 9.38 13.22
C GLU A 77 -2.67 8.10 12.94
N LEU A 78 -3.36 7.02 12.55
CA LEU A 78 -2.71 5.76 12.17
C LEU A 78 -1.83 5.93 10.94
N LEU A 79 -2.33 6.60 9.90
CA LEU A 79 -1.56 6.82 8.66
C LEU A 79 -0.24 7.56 8.91
N SER A 80 -0.16 8.37 9.97
CA SER A 80 1.04 9.14 10.31
C SER A 80 2.21 8.27 10.82
N VAL A 81 1.93 7.05 11.28
CA VAL A 81 2.92 6.14 11.88
C VAL A 81 3.04 4.81 11.13
N GLU A 82 2.09 4.50 10.26
CA GLU A 82 2.02 3.24 9.53
C GLU A 82 3.00 3.27 8.33
N SER A 83 4.00 2.40 8.34
CA SER A 83 5.09 2.40 7.36
C SER A 83 4.69 1.80 6.02
N PHE A 84 3.88 0.73 6.02
CA PHE A 84 3.51 -0.02 4.81
C PHE A 84 2.92 0.87 3.73
N MET A 85 1.92 1.69 4.08
CA MET A 85 1.24 2.55 3.11
C MET A 85 2.16 3.64 2.55
N MET A 86 3.05 4.19 3.37
CA MET A 86 3.99 5.21 2.94
C MET A 86 5.06 4.62 1.99
N GLU A 87 5.55 3.42 2.27
CA GLU A 87 6.48 2.71 1.39
C GLU A 87 5.81 2.32 0.07
N LEU A 88 4.56 1.85 0.11
CA LEU A 88 3.76 1.53 -1.08
C LEU A 88 3.59 2.77 -1.98
N ILE A 89 3.16 3.90 -1.40
CA ILE A 89 2.99 5.17 -2.12
C ILE A 89 4.33 5.66 -2.70
N SER A 90 5.42 5.50 -1.95
CA SER A 90 6.77 5.86 -2.43
C SER A 90 7.15 5.06 -3.67
N GLY A 91 6.94 3.74 -3.65
CA GLY A 91 7.19 2.87 -4.80
C GLY A 91 6.31 3.19 -6.01
N LEU A 92 5.00 3.38 -5.77
CA LEU A 92 4.03 3.80 -6.78
C LEU A 92 4.47 5.11 -7.44
N GLY A 93 4.75 6.15 -6.64
CA GLY A 93 5.12 7.47 -7.14
C GLY A 93 6.41 7.44 -7.96
N ALA A 94 7.43 6.74 -7.48
CA ALA A 94 8.71 6.61 -8.17
C ALA A 94 8.60 5.93 -9.56
N GLU A 95 7.67 5.01 -9.73
CA GLU A 95 7.47 4.35 -11.03
C GLU A 95 6.56 5.18 -11.94
N LEU A 96 5.46 5.73 -11.40
CA LEU A 96 4.47 6.51 -12.15
C LEU A 96 5.06 7.81 -12.73
N GLU A 97 5.97 8.48 -12.01
CA GLU A 97 6.64 9.69 -12.48
C GLU A 97 7.37 9.49 -13.81
N LYS A 98 7.94 8.30 -14.06
CA LYS A 98 8.60 7.96 -15.32
C LYS A 98 7.66 7.98 -16.54
N HIS A 99 6.36 7.94 -16.29
CA HIS A 99 5.29 7.86 -17.28
C HIS A 99 4.39 9.09 -17.26
N ASP A 100 4.80 10.17 -16.58
CA ASP A 100 4.00 11.39 -16.38
C ASP A 100 2.65 11.16 -15.67
N TYR A 101 2.55 10.08 -14.86
CA TYR A 101 1.39 9.80 -14.03
C TYR A 101 1.60 10.28 -12.60
N SER A 102 0.50 10.62 -11.94
CA SER A 102 0.46 11.00 -10.51
C SER A 102 -0.56 10.17 -9.75
N ILE A 103 -0.42 10.11 -8.43
CA ILE A 103 -1.40 9.48 -7.55
C ILE A 103 -2.37 10.56 -7.05
N LEU A 104 -3.66 10.32 -7.20
CA LEU A 104 -4.72 11.10 -6.56
C LEU A 104 -5.19 10.34 -5.32
N VAL A 105 -4.73 10.79 -4.14
CA VAL A 105 -5.10 10.18 -2.87
C VAL A 105 -6.33 10.89 -2.30
N ARG A 106 -7.32 10.13 -1.85
CA ARG A 106 -8.42 10.62 -1.02
C ARG A 106 -8.54 9.79 0.24
N MET A 107 -8.75 10.49 1.35
CA MET A 107 -9.02 9.84 2.64
C MET A 107 -10.52 9.55 2.75
N ALA A 108 -10.85 8.40 3.28
CA ALA A 108 -12.20 8.01 3.67
C ALA A 108 -12.17 7.56 5.14
N VAL A 109 -13.28 7.61 5.79
CA VAL A 109 -13.52 6.96 7.10
C VAL A 109 -14.76 6.12 6.95
N GLY A 110 -14.54 4.80 6.87
CA GLY A 110 -15.57 3.79 6.70
C GLY A 110 -15.96 3.49 5.26
N GLU A 111 -16.55 2.33 5.08
CA GLU A 111 -16.91 1.70 3.81
C GLU A 111 -17.77 2.61 2.91
N ASP A 112 -18.81 3.24 3.47
CA ASP A 112 -19.71 4.11 2.70
C ASP A 112 -18.99 5.29 2.06
N ALA A 113 -18.04 5.90 2.79
CA ALA A 113 -17.26 7.03 2.29
C ALA A 113 -16.28 6.58 1.18
N LYS A 114 -15.61 5.44 1.36
CA LYS A 114 -14.75 4.79 0.37
C LYS A 114 -15.55 4.52 -0.92
N LEU A 115 -16.69 3.89 -0.77
CA LEU A 115 -17.58 3.55 -1.90
C LEU A 115 -18.08 4.79 -2.64
N ALA A 116 -18.45 5.85 -1.92
CA ALA A 116 -18.92 7.11 -2.52
C ALA A 116 -17.81 7.79 -3.35
N ILE A 117 -16.57 7.79 -2.87
CA ILE A 117 -15.42 8.35 -3.60
C ILE A 117 -15.17 7.58 -4.89
N ILE A 118 -15.20 6.25 -4.86
CA ILE A 118 -14.99 5.41 -6.04
C ILE A 118 -16.11 5.64 -7.06
N LYS A 119 -17.38 5.71 -6.64
CA LYS A 119 -18.51 6.04 -7.51
C LYS A 119 -18.34 7.40 -8.18
N ASP A 120 -17.92 8.41 -7.42
CA ASP A 120 -17.65 9.76 -7.96
C ASP A 120 -16.54 9.72 -9.03
N TRP A 121 -15.46 9.01 -8.79
CA TRP A 121 -14.38 8.90 -9.76
C TRP A 121 -14.78 8.16 -11.04
N ILE A 122 -15.57 7.08 -10.92
CA ILE A 122 -16.13 6.37 -12.08
C ILE A 122 -17.03 7.32 -12.90
N ALA A 123 -17.91 8.07 -12.24
CA ALA A 123 -18.87 8.94 -12.91
C ALA A 123 -18.22 10.16 -13.57
N THR A 124 -17.14 10.69 -12.98
CA THR A 124 -16.50 11.94 -13.43
C THR A 124 -15.27 11.70 -14.32
N GLY A 125 -14.72 10.48 -14.35
CA GLY A 125 -13.48 10.19 -15.06
C GLY A 125 -12.27 10.98 -14.53
N ASN A 126 -12.23 11.27 -13.24
CA ASN A 126 -11.15 12.04 -12.62
C ASN A 126 -9.82 11.29 -12.52
N VAL A 127 -9.84 9.98 -12.72
CA VAL A 127 -8.69 9.09 -12.72
C VAL A 127 -8.77 8.13 -13.91
N ASP A 128 -7.61 7.67 -14.38
CA ASP A 128 -7.51 6.73 -15.50
C ASP A 128 -7.54 5.26 -15.02
N GLY A 129 -7.34 5.05 -13.73
CA GLY A 129 -7.38 3.74 -13.09
C GLY A 129 -7.43 3.85 -11.57
N LEU A 130 -7.77 2.75 -10.91
CA LEU A 130 -8.00 2.68 -9.46
C LEU A 130 -7.15 1.59 -8.83
N LEU A 131 -6.44 1.92 -7.75
CA LEU A 131 -5.84 0.95 -6.85
C LEU A 131 -6.79 0.70 -5.69
N LEU A 132 -7.15 -0.57 -5.48
CA LEU A 132 -7.94 -1.00 -4.35
C LEU A 132 -7.01 -1.66 -3.32
N VAL A 133 -6.91 -1.06 -2.14
CA VAL A 133 -6.12 -1.55 -1.00
C VAL A 133 -7.04 -1.84 0.17
N ASN A 134 -6.56 -2.59 1.16
CA ASN A 134 -7.35 -2.94 2.34
C ASN A 134 -8.71 -3.52 1.98
N VAL A 135 -8.69 -4.53 1.12
CA VAL A 135 -9.90 -5.23 0.69
C VAL A 135 -10.45 -6.05 1.85
N GLU A 136 -11.73 -5.91 2.11
CA GLU A 136 -12.46 -6.68 3.13
C GLU A 136 -13.14 -7.91 2.52
N LEU A 137 -13.53 -8.84 3.37
CA LEU A 137 -14.34 -9.98 2.95
C LEU A 137 -15.72 -9.48 2.49
N GLY A 138 -16.04 -9.71 1.21
CA GLY A 138 -17.29 -9.24 0.62
C GLY A 138 -17.33 -7.72 0.34
N ASP A 139 -16.16 -7.07 0.21
CA ASP A 139 -16.02 -5.63 -0.04
C ASP A 139 -16.95 -5.16 -1.18
N PRO A 140 -17.90 -4.24 -0.93
CA PRO A 140 -18.82 -3.75 -1.95
C PRO A 140 -18.10 -2.97 -3.06
N CYS A 141 -16.88 -2.48 -2.83
CA CYS A 141 -16.07 -1.85 -3.87
C CYS A 141 -15.67 -2.86 -4.95
N VAL A 142 -15.36 -4.12 -4.58
CA VAL A 142 -15.08 -5.19 -5.54
C VAL A 142 -16.29 -5.39 -6.44
N SER A 143 -17.48 -5.60 -5.85
CA SER A 143 -18.74 -5.79 -6.61
C SER A 143 -19.11 -4.60 -7.50
N LEU A 144 -18.81 -3.36 -7.05
CA LEU A 144 -19.01 -2.16 -7.85
C LEU A 144 -18.08 -2.14 -9.06
N LEU A 145 -16.80 -2.44 -8.85
CA LEU A 145 -15.77 -2.35 -9.89
C LEU A 145 -15.91 -3.47 -10.92
N GLU A 146 -16.33 -4.67 -10.53
CA GLU A 146 -16.69 -5.74 -11.45
C GLU A 146 -17.83 -5.38 -12.42
N LYS A 147 -18.76 -4.54 -11.95
CA LYS A 147 -19.88 -4.02 -12.79
C LYS A 147 -19.46 -2.87 -13.72
N ASN A 148 -18.23 -2.38 -13.57
CA ASN A 148 -17.68 -1.30 -14.38
C ASN A 148 -16.36 -1.73 -15.05
N PRO A 149 -16.37 -2.74 -15.93
CA PRO A 149 -15.17 -3.37 -16.48
C PRO A 149 -14.32 -2.44 -17.37
N ASP A 150 -14.89 -1.31 -17.82
CA ASP A 150 -14.16 -0.29 -18.58
C ASP A 150 -13.21 0.55 -17.72
N VAL A 151 -13.30 0.45 -16.39
CA VAL A 151 -12.41 1.15 -15.46
C VAL A 151 -11.23 0.25 -15.13
N PRO A 152 -9.98 0.64 -15.48
CA PRO A 152 -8.81 -0.11 -15.09
C PRO A 152 -8.68 -0.16 -13.55
N VAL A 153 -8.63 -1.36 -12.99
CA VAL A 153 -8.52 -1.59 -11.53
C VAL A 153 -7.45 -2.63 -11.26
N LEU A 154 -6.66 -2.40 -10.22
CA LEU A 154 -5.78 -3.40 -9.63
C LEU A 154 -6.05 -3.48 -8.13
N ALA A 155 -6.40 -4.66 -7.63
CA ALA A 155 -6.51 -4.92 -6.21
C ALA A 155 -5.13 -5.34 -5.65
N ILE A 156 -4.67 -4.69 -4.60
CA ILE A 156 -3.53 -5.17 -3.79
C ILE A 156 -4.14 -6.02 -2.68
N SER A 157 -4.40 -7.27 -3.00
CA SER A 157 -5.08 -8.22 -2.13
C SER A 157 -4.95 -9.64 -2.69
N ASP A 158 -5.30 -10.62 -1.87
CA ASP A 158 -5.36 -12.00 -2.32
C ASP A 158 -6.45 -12.21 -3.39
N ALA A 159 -6.16 -13.07 -4.36
CA ALA A 159 -7.06 -13.40 -5.46
C ALA A 159 -8.40 -13.96 -4.98
N SER A 160 -8.44 -14.67 -3.84
CA SER A 160 -9.66 -15.27 -3.30
C SER A 160 -10.72 -14.27 -2.87
N VAL A 161 -10.32 -13.02 -2.62
CA VAL A 161 -11.23 -11.93 -2.18
C VAL A 161 -11.33 -10.78 -3.19
N ALA A 162 -10.42 -10.74 -4.17
CA ALA A 162 -10.44 -9.74 -5.23
C ALA A 162 -11.53 -9.99 -6.29
N GLY A 163 -12.28 -11.08 -6.19
CA GLY A 163 -13.28 -11.47 -7.20
C GLY A 163 -12.63 -11.71 -8.56
N ASN A 164 -13.19 -11.12 -9.62
CA ASN A 164 -12.62 -11.20 -10.97
C ASN A 164 -11.65 -10.03 -11.30
N LEU A 165 -11.36 -9.16 -10.33
CA LEU A 165 -10.44 -8.05 -10.54
C LEU A 165 -9.00 -8.54 -10.65
N PRO A 166 -8.18 -7.98 -11.53
CA PRO A 166 -6.73 -8.17 -11.48
C PRO A 166 -6.20 -7.89 -10.09
N SER A 167 -5.31 -8.74 -9.59
CA SER A 167 -4.77 -8.57 -8.24
C SER A 167 -3.26 -8.80 -8.17
N LEU A 168 -2.65 -8.11 -7.22
CA LEU A 168 -1.29 -8.32 -6.75
C LEU A 168 -1.38 -8.86 -5.34
N SER A 169 -1.06 -10.14 -5.17
CA SER A 169 -1.23 -10.90 -3.92
C SER A 169 0.09 -11.10 -3.22
N SER A 170 0.09 -11.02 -1.90
CA SER A 170 1.20 -11.44 -1.05
C SER A 170 1.01 -12.87 -0.55
N ALA A 171 2.12 -13.58 -0.31
CA ALA A 171 2.11 -14.96 0.19
C ALA A 171 1.90 -15.01 1.72
N ASP A 172 0.82 -14.40 2.23
CA ASP A 172 0.55 -14.26 3.67
C ASP A 172 0.45 -15.61 4.41
N ALA A 173 -0.24 -16.59 3.83
CA ALA A 173 -0.39 -17.91 4.45
C ALA A 173 0.96 -18.62 4.63
N ASP A 174 1.83 -18.55 3.62
CA ASP A 174 3.17 -19.14 3.67
C ASP A 174 4.06 -18.42 4.68
N ALA A 175 3.95 -17.09 4.76
CA ALA A 175 4.69 -16.29 5.72
C ALA A 175 4.28 -16.58 7.17
N VAL A 176 2.99 -16.80 7.43
CA VAL A 176 2.50 -17.27 8.72
C VAL A 176 3.10 -18.63 9.07
N ARG A 177 3.04 -19.58 8.14
CA ARG A 177 3.59 -20.93 8.35
C ARG A 177 5.09 -20.87 8.68
N GLN A 178 5.86 -20.08 7.95
CA GLN A 178 7.28 -19.87 8.21
C GLN A 178 7.54 -19.23 9.58
N SER A 179 6.75 -18.23 9.98
CA SER A 179 6.87 -17.53 11.26
C SER A 179 6.61 -18.45 12.44
N VAL A 180 5.53 -19.22 12.37
CA VAL A 180 5.13 -20.16 13.43
C VAL A 180 6.12 -21.31 13.51
N GLN A 181 6.55 -21.89 12.37
CA GLN A 181 7.55 -22.95 12.35
C GLN A 181 8.88 -22.48 12.97
N TYR A 182 9.31 -21.27 12.65
CA TYR A 182 10.52 -20.69 13.26
C TYR A 182 10.44 -20.60 14.78
N LEU A 183 9.34 -20.10 15.33
CA LEU A 183 9.15 -20.03 16.77
C LEU A 183 9.00 -21.42 17.41
N TYR A 184 8.36 -22.35 16.71
CA TYR A 184 8.27 -23.75 17.14
C TYR A 184 9.65 -24.41 17.24
N ASP A 185 10.53 -24.16 16.26
CA ASP A 185 11.91 -24.67 16.23
C ASP A 185 12.76 -24.09 17.36
N LEU A 186 12.46 -22.86 17.81
CA LEU A 186 13.02 -22.24 19.01
C LEU A 186 12.44 -22.81 20.32
N GLY A 187 11.50 -23.73 20.25
CA GLY A 187 10.90 -24.40 21.41
C GLY A 187 9.59 -23.79 21.91
N HIS A 188 9.09 -22.72 21.30
CA HIS A 188 7.82 -22.12 21.72
C HIS A 188 6.64 -23.05 21.43
N ARG A 189 5.76 -23.22 22.42
CA ARG A 189 4.55 -24.05 22.35
C ARG A 189 3.27 -23.30 22.70
N HIS A 190 3.42 -22.05 23.14
CA HIS A 190 2.33 -21.13 23.36
C HIS A 190 2.66 -19.80 22.67
N ILE A 191 2.04 -19.57 21.51
CA ILE A 191 2.29 -18.44 20.64
C ILE A 191 0.99 -17.63 20.53
N ALA A 192 1.10 -16.31 20.65
CA ALA A 192 -0.02 -15.42 20.39
C ALA A 192 0.23 -14.58 19.14
N ARG A 193 -0.86 -14.06 18.57
CA ARG A 193 -0.83 -13.07 17.52
C ARG A 193 -1.64 -11.85 17.94
N VAL A 194 -1.10 -10.66 17.69
CA VAL A 194 -1.80 -9.38 17.74
C VAL A 194 -2.06 -8.97 16.31
N GLY A 195 -3.27 -9.29 15.85
CA GLY A 195 -3.70 -9.10 14.47
C GLY A 195 -4.32 -7.73 14.23
N GLY A 196 -4.42 -7.35 12.96
CA GLY A 196 -5.17 -6.18 12.51
C GLY A 196 -6.68 -6.40 12.52
N PRO A 197 -7.47 -5.49 11.92
CA PRO A 197 -8.93 -5.61 11.85
C PRO A 197 -9.36 -6.93 11.20
N GLU A 198 -10.29 -7.62 11.84
CA GLU A 198 -10.75 -8.95 11.43
C GLU A 198 -11.41 -8.97 10.04
N ALA A 199 -12.06 -7.86 9.66
CA ALA A 199 -12.72 -7.73 8.36
C ALA A 199 -11.77 -7.75 7.17
N LEU A 200 -10.51 -7.38 7.37
CA LEU A 200 -9.52 -7.31 6.29
C LEU A 200 -9.15 -8.71 5.79
N ALA A 201 -9.12 -8.86 4.48
CA ALA A 201 -8.84 -10.14 3.82
C ALA A 201 -7.52 -10.78 4.27
N HIS A 202 -6.45 -10.00 4.35
CA HIS A 202 -5.14 -10.51 4.80
C HIS A 202 -5.15 -10.93 6.28
N SER A 203 -5.93 -10.27 7.15
CA SER A 203 -6.11 -10.69 8.54
C SER A 203 -6.79 -12.06 8.61
N TYR A 204 -7.86 -12.24 7.84
CA TYR A 204 -8.58 -13.52 7.73
C TYR A 204 -7.68 -14.66 7.22
N ILE A 205 -6.91 -14.41 6.15
CA ILE A 205 -5.99 -15.39 5.58
C ILE A 205 -4.92 -15.80 6.60
N ARG A 206 -4.36 -14.81 7.31
CA ARG A 206 -3.38 -15.06 8.37
C ARG A 206 -3.98 -15.85 9.53
N ASP A 207 -5.23 -15.57 9.94
CA ASP A 207 -5.92 -16.30 10.98
C ASP A 207 -6.12 -17.76 10.62
N ALA A 208 -6.62 -18.02 9.41
CA ALA A 208 -6.82 -19.38 8.92
C ALA A 208 -5.49 -20.16 8.89
N ALA A 209 -4.44 -19.57 8.29
CA ALA A 209 -3.12 -20.19 8.21
C ALA A 209 -2.51 -20.43 9.60
N PHE A 210 -2.69 -19.51 10.54
CA PHE A 210 -2.20 -19.67 11.90
C PHE A 210 -2.92 -20.79 12.65
N SER A 211 -4.24 -20.86 12.53
CA SER A 211 -5.06 -21.91 13.12
C SER A 211 -4.64 -23.30 12.61
N ASP A 212 -4.43 -23.42 11.28
CA ASP A 212 -4.04 -24.66 10.63
C ASP A 212 -2.65 -25.12 11.11
N VAL A 213 -1.64 -24.26 11.06
CA VAL A 213 -0.29 -24.63 11.48
C VAL A 213 -0.19 -24.88 12.99
N ALA A 214 -0.98 -24.15 13.78
CA ALA A 214 -1.05 -24.38 15.23
C ALA A 214 -1.61 -25.78 15.55
N ALA A 215 -2.65 -26.21 14.82
CA ALA A 215 -3.22 -27.55 14.95
C ALA A 215 -2.24 -28.64 14.49
N GLU A 216 -1.56 -28.44 13.35
CA GLU A 216 -0.54 -29.38 12.83
C GLU A 216 0.62 -29.60 13.81
N LEU A 217 1.10 -28.52 14.44
CA LEU A 217 2.26 -28.56 15.34
C LEU A 217 1.89 -28.80 16.81
N GLY A 218 0.60 -28.87 17.15
CA GLY A 218 0.12 -29.06 18.52
C GLY A 218 0.49 -27.92 19.47
N ILE A 219 0.55 -26.68 18.97
CA ILE A 219 0.84 -25.48 19.77
C ILE A 219 -0.46 -24.82 20.25
N ARG A 220 -0.39 -24.19 21.42
CA ARG A 220 -1.46 -23.31 21.88
C ARG A 220 -1.38 -22.00 21.12
N TYR A 221 -2.50 -21.61 20.56
CA TYR A 221 -2.62 -20.38 19.78
C TYR A 221 -3.70 -19.47 20.37
N ARG A 222 -3.43 -18.16 20.33
CA ARG A 222 -4.40 -17.11 20.66
C ARG A 222 -4.18 -15.89 19.76
N CYS A 223 -5.28 -15.37 19.19
CA CYS A 223 -5.28 -14.11 18.47
C CYS A 223 -6.07 -13.05 19.23
N LEU A 224 -5.60 -11.82 19.22
CA LEU A 224 -6.34 -10.62 19.59
C LEU A 224 -6.32 -9.66 18.41
N HIS A 225 -7.48 -9.30 17.90
CA HIS A 225 -7.61 -8.31 16.83
C HIS A 225 -7.58 -6.87 17.38
N THR A 226 -7.05 -5.97 16.57
CA THR A 226 -6.79 -4.57 16.88
C THR A 226 -7.14 -3.73 15.65
N ASP A 227 -6.95 -2.42 15.75
CA ASP A 227 -7.07 -1.44 14.67
C ASP A 227 -5.72 -0.99 14.09
N TYR A 228 -4.65 -1.75 14.34
CA TYR A 228 -3.26 -1.44 13.97
C TYR A 228 -2.59 -0.30 14.75
N THR A 229 -3.31 0.40 15.64
CA THR A 229 -2.73 1.51 16.39
C THR A 229 -1.73 1.04 17.46
N PRO A 230 -0.75 1.90 17.85
CA PRO A 230 0.15 1.59 18.96
C PRO A 230 -0.61 1.35 20.28
N GLU A 231 -1.72 2.08 20.48
CA GLU A 231 -2.56 1.99 21.67
C GLU A 231 -3.21 0.61 21.78
N SER A 232 -3.87 0.15 20.71
CA SER A 232 -4.52 -1.16 20.70
C SER A 232 -3.49 -2.30 20.77
N GLY A 233 -2.32 -2.14 20.15
CA GLY A 233 -1.18 -3.06 20.28
C GLY A 233 -0.69 -3.17 21.72
N ARG A 234 -0.60 -2.03 22.43
CA ARG A 234 -0.23 -1.96 23.87
C ARG A 234 -1.29 -2.66 24.73
N GLU A 235 -2.56 -2.39 24.50
CA GLU A 235 -3.66 -3.00 25.23
C GLU A 235 -3.73 -4.51 25.02
N ALA A 236 -3.62 -4.97 23.77
CA ALA A 236 -3.58 -6.39 23.43
C ALA A 236 -2.41 -7.09 24.09
N THR A 237 -1.24 -6.50 24.08
CA THR A 237 -0.05 -7.06 24.76
C THR A 237 -0.25 -7.13 26.27
N ASN A 238 -0.74 -6.08 26.92
CA ASN A 238 -1.03 -6.11 28.34
C ASN A 238 -2.03 -7.22 28.71
N ARG A 239 -3.05 -7.42 27.89
CA ARG A 239 -4.06 -8.45 28.07
C ARG A 239 -3.49 -9.86 27.91
N LEU A 240 -2.64 -10.09 26.86
CA LEU A 240 -1.95 -11.36 26.67
C LEU A 240 -1.02 -11.72 27.84
N LEU A 241 -0.27 -10.76 28.34
CA LEU A 241 0.66 -10.94 29.45
C LEU A 241 -0.04 -11.03 30.81
N GLY A 242 -1.30 -10.63 30.92
CA GLY A 242 -2.14 -10.74 32.12
C GLY A 242 -2.84 -12.09 32.27
N PHE A 243 -2.80 -12.97 31.28
CA PHE A 243 -3.35 -14.31 31.44
C PHE A 243 -2.53 -15.17 32.39
N GLY A 244 -3.18 -16.08 33.13
CA GLY A 244 -2.49 -17.01 34.06
C GLY A 244 -1.43 -17.86 33.36
N GLU A 245 -1.68 -18.28 32.11
CA GLU A 245 -0.69 -18.90 31.23
C GLU A 245 -0.41 -17.91 30.10
N ARG A 246 0.67 -17.14 30.22
CA ARG A 246 1.06 -16.15 29.21
C ARG A 246 1.75 -16.83 28.02
N PRO A 247 1.61 -16.31 26.78
CA PRO A 247 2.39 -16.79 25.65
C PRO A 247 3.89 -16.54 25.89
N THR A 248 4.73 -17.38 25.30
CA THR A 248 6.19 -17.24 25.29
C THR A 248 6.70 -16.53 24.03
N ALA A 249 5.85 -16.38 23.01
CA ALA A 249 6.12 -15.59 21.82
C ALA A 249 4.87 -14.86 21.35
N ILE A 250 5.04 -13.66 20.80
CA ILE A 250 3.97 -12.88 20.22
C ILE A 250 4.40 -12.41 18.82
N ILE A 251 3.53 -12.65 17.83
CA ILE A 251 3.67 -12.11 16.47
C ILE A 251 2.68 -10.94 16.33
N TYR A 252 3.16 -9.81 15.84
CA TYR A 252 2.36 -8.61 15.58
C TYR A 252 2.18 -8.40 14.09
N ASP A 253 1.00 -7.99 13.67
CA ASP A 253 0.68 -7.78 12.26
C ASP A 253 1.25 -6.50 11.65
N ASN A 254 1.87 -5.65 12.47
CA ASN A 254 2.72 -4.55 12.01
C ASN A 254 3.81 -4.23 13.04
N ASP A 255 4.79 -3.44 12.62
CA ASP A 255 5.93 -3.00 13.41
C ASP A 255 5.57 -1.98 14.50
N VAL A 256 4.56 -1.15 14.25
CA VAL A 256 4.04 -0.15 15.21
C VAL A 256 3.54 -0.84 16.47
N MET A 257 2.71 -1.88 16.32
CA MET A 257 2.22 -2.68 17.46
C MET A 257 3.33 -3.50 18.11
N ALA A 258 4.27 -4.03 17.32
CA ALA A 258 5.41 -4.78 17.85
C ALA A 258 6.29 -3.90 18.76
N LEU A 259 6.56 -2.66 18.34
CA LEU A 259 7.29 -1.69 19.12
C LEU A 259 6.53 -1.29 20.40
N ALA A 260 5.21 -1.09 20.31
CA ALA A 260 4.36 -0.84 21.46
C ALA A 260 4.36 -2.02 22.45
N GLY A 261 4.32 -3.25 21.92
CA GLY A 261 4.43 -4.47 22.72
C GLY A 261 5.79 -4.64 23.42
N LEU A 262 6.87 -4.30 22.74
CA LEU A 262 8.21 -4.26 23.35
C LEU A 262 8.24 -3.24 24.51
N GLY A 263 7.61 -2.07 24.32
CA GLY A 263 7.46 -1.08 25.40
C GLY A 263 6.71 -1.64 26.62
N VAL A 264 5.65 -2.42 26.41
CA VAL A 264 4.91 -3.09 27.50
C VAL A 264 5.80 -4.10 28.22
N ALA A 265 6.56 -4.94 27.50
CA ALA A 265 7.47 -5.91 28.09
C ALA A 265 8.51 -5.21 28.97
N ASN A 266 9.11 -4.12 28.47
CA ASN A 266 10.07 -3.31 29.21
C ASN A 266 9.50 -2.73 30.50
N VAL A 267 8.30 -2.14 30.46
CA VAL A 267 7.61 -1.56 31.65
C VAL A 267 7.30 -2.65 32.68
N LYS A 268 6.98 -3.86 32.24
CA LYS A 268 6.70 -5.00 33.13
C LYS A 268 7.94 -5.74 33.61
N GLY A 269 9.14 -5.34 33.16
CA GLY A 269 10.38 -6.01 33.49
C GLY A 269 10.50 -7.42 32.91
N ILE A 270 9.82 -7.70 31.77
CA ILE A 270 9.88 -8.97 31.07
C ILE A 270 11.01 -8.90 30.06
N ALA A 271 11.99 -9.79 30.22
CA ALA A 271 13.16 -9.80 29.34
C ALA A 271 12.80 -10.29 27.92
N VAL A 272 13.15 -9.49 26.91
CA VAL A 272 13.05 -9.86 25.50
C VAL A 272 14.47 -10.06 24.97
N PRO A 273 14.83 -11.23 24.43
CA PRO A 273 13.96 -12.38 24.11
C PRO A 273 13.84 -13.43 25.24
N ASP A 274 14.58 -13.35 26.34
CA ASP A 274 14.80 -14.48 27.29
C ASP A 274 13.53 -15.00 27.96
N GLU A 275 12.54 -14.14 28.20
CA GLU A 275 11.25 -14.52 28.79
C GLU A 275 10.08 -14.40 27.80
N LEU A 276 10.24 -13.61 26.72
CA LEU A 276 9.22 -13.35 25.73
C LEU A 276 9.87 -13.03 24.37
N SER A 277 9.62 -13.84 23.38
CA SER A 277 10.00 -13.54 22.00
C SER A 277 8.96 -12.65 21.32
N LEU A 278 9.41 -11.63 20.60
CA LEU A 278 8.56 -10.73 19.82
C LEU A 278 8.96 -10.76 18.36
N MET A 279 7.97 -10.85 17.48
CA MET A 279 8.15 -10.86 16.03
C MET A 279 7.18 -9.88 15.37
N SER A 280 7.65 -9.11 14.41
CA SER A 280 6.88 -8.15 13.64
C SER A 280 6.49 -8.71 12.27
N TRP A 281 5.33 -8.32 11.79
CA TRP A 281 5.04 -8.28 10.36
C TRP A 281 5.45 -6.92 9.82
N ASP A 282 5.94 -6.92 8.57
CA ASP A 282 6.68 -5.82 7.96
C ASP A 282 8.01 -5.53 8.67
N ASP A 283 8.97 -5.02 7.92
CA ASP A 283 10.33 -4.80 8.38
C ASP A 283 10.78 -3.37 8.08
N SER A 284 10.08 -2.41 8.68
CA SER A 284 10.48 -1.01 8.52
C SER A 284 11.72 -0.68 9.33
N PHE A 285 12.18 0.53 9.16
CA PHE A 285 13.25 1.12 9.96
C PHE A 285 13.01 0.99 11.48
N MET A 286 11.76 0.98 11.94
CA MET A 286 11.43 0.82 13.36
C MET A 286 11.93 -0.52 13.92
N CYS A 287 11.90 -1.60 13.14
CA CYS A 287 12.41 -2.90 13.56
C CYS A 287 13.91 -2.88 13.87
N THR A 288 14.68 -2.09 13.13
CA THR A 288 16.15 -1.96 13.31
C THR A 288 16.52 -0.86 14.30
N ALA A 289 15.65 0.08 14.58
CA ALA A 289 15.85 1.15 15.56
C ALA A 289 15.44 0.73 17.00
N ALA A 290 14.65 -0.32 17.15
CA ALA A 290 14.25 -0.87 18.43
C ALA A 290 15.45 -1.53 19.17
N TYR A 291 15.37 -1.62 20.48
CA TYR A 291 16.33 -2.40 21.28
C TYR A 291 15.58 -3.29 22.28
N PRO A 292 15.76 -4.63 22.20
CA PRO A 292 16.46 -5.36 21.11
C PRO A 292 15.84 -5.11 19.75
N ASN A 293 16.64 -5.27 18.65
CA ASN A 293 16.10 -5.15 17.30
C ASN A 293 15.04 -6.22 17.04
N LEU A 294 13.95 -5.85 16.38
CA LEU A 294 12.82 -6.74 16.17
C LEU A 294 13.07 -7.72 15.01
N THR A 295 12.89 -9.02 15.29
CA THR A 295 12.75 -10.04 14.26
C THR A 295 11.50 -9.76 13.44
N ALA A 296 11.59 -9.82 12.13
CA ALA A 296 10.47 -9.49 11.25
C ALA A 296 10.27 -10.49 10.12
N MET A 297 9.03 -10.63 9.68
CA MET A 297 8.67 -11.12 8.35
C MET A 297 8.48 -9.90 7.46
N GLY A 298 9.42 -9.67 6.56
CA GLY A 298 9.44 -8.51 5.70
C GLY A 298 9.39 -8.86 4.23
N ARG A 299 8.97 -7.89 3.43
CA ARG A 299 9.08 -7.86 1.97
C ARG A 299 9.48 -6.45 1.55
N ASN A 300 9.86 -6.27 0.31
CA ASN A 300 10.18 -4.94 -0.19
C ASN A 300 8.90 -4.23 -0.65
N VAL A 301 8.25 -3.51 0.26
CA VAL A 301 6.97 -2.81 -0.01
C VAL A 301 7.13 -1.71 -1.06
N VAL A 302 8.30 -1.08 -1.15
CA VAL A 302 8.60 -0.11 -2.22
C VAL A 302 8.56 -0.81 -3.60
N ASP A 303 9.09 -2.02 -3.72
CA ASP A 303 9.03 -2.78 -4.98
C ASP A 303 7.62 -3.32 -5.27
N THR A 304 6.82 -3.63 -4.24
CA THR A 304 5.36 -3.85 -4.36
C THR A 304 4.71 -2.65 -5.05
N GLY A 305 4.97 -1.44 -4.56
CA GLY A 305 4.44 -0.21 -5.15
C GLY A 305 4.84 -0.01 -6.61
N LYS A 306 6.13 -0.22 -6.95
CA LYS A 306 6.59 -0.15 -8.35
C LYS A 306 5.91 -1.19 -9.23
N THR A 307 5.74 -2.41 -8.72
CA THR A 307 5.07 -3.49 -9.46
C THR A 307 3.60 -3.16 -9.68
N ALA A 308 2.90 -2.69 -8.65
CA ALA A 308 1.51 -2.25 -8.77
C ALA A 308 1.36 -1.12 -9.79
N ALA A 309 2.28 -0.14 -9.81
CA ALA A 309 2.29 0.92 -10.82
C ALA A 309 2.44 0.38 -12.25
N ARG A 310 3.41 -0.52 -12.49
CA ARG A 310 3.60 -1.13 -13.80
C ARG A 310 2.39 -1.92 -14.27
N LEU A 311 1.78 -2.71 -13.38
CA LEU A 311 0.57 -3.47 -13.69
C LEU A 311 -0.61 -2.54 -14.01
N MET A 312 -0.78 -1.47 -13.23
CA MET A 312 -1.82 -0.47 -13.46
C MET A 312 -1.66 0.24 -14.81
N LEU A 313 -0.44 0.63 -15.17
CA LEU A 313 -0.18 1.26 -16.48
C LEU A 313 -0.51 0.31 -17.64
N ARG A 314 -0.18 -0.97 -17.53
CA ARG A 314 -0.56 -1.99 -18.51
C ARG A 314 -2.08 -2.13 -18.64
N LEU A 315 -2.80 -2.11 -17.50
CA LEU A 315 -4.28 -2.12 -17.51
C LEU A 315 -4.85 -0.88 -18.21
N ILE A 316 -4.30 0.31 -17.95
CA ILE A 316 -4.70 1.58 -18.60
C ILE A 316 -4.43 1.56 -20.10
N ASP A 317 -3.41 0.83 -20.55
CA ASP A 317 -3.09 0.66 -21.96
C ASP A 317 -3.89 -0.50 -22.61
N GLY A 318 -4.84 -1.10 -21.89
CA GLY A 318 -5.76 -2.13 -22.38
C GLY A 318 -5.18 -3.54 -22.39
N GLU A 319 -4.04 -3.76 -21.74
CA GLU A 319 -3.50 -5.11 -21.60
C GLU A 319 -4.30 -5.91 -20.56
N LYS A 320 -4.37 -7.22 -20.78
CA LYS A 320 -4.95 -8.13 -19.78
C LYS A 320 -3.92 -8.44 -18.71
N VAL A 321 -4.26 -8.13 -17.47
CA VAL A 321 -3.52 -8.52 -16.27
C VAL A 321 -4.41 -9.48 -15.48
N GLY A 322 -3.85 -10.59 -15.03
CA GLY A 322 -4.53 -11.55 -14.15
C GLY A 322 -4.15 -11.36 -12.68
N HIS A 323 -4.21 -12.46 -11.94
CA HIS A 323 -3.69 -12.51 -10.57
C HIS A 323 -2.19 -12.72 -10.60
N ILE A 324 -1.45 -11.87 -9.91
CA ILE A 324 0.01 -11.91 -9.81
C ILE A 324 0.38 -12.13 -8.35
N MET A 325 1.23 -13.12 -8.08
CA MET A 325 1.83 -13.32 -6.76
C MET A 325 3.13 -12.53 -6.68
N GLU A 326 3.33 -11.81 -5.58
CA GLU A 326 4.59 -11.14 -5.27
C GLU A 326 5.70 -12.11 -4.88
N GLU A 327 6.91 -11.59 -4.77
CA GLU A 327 8.01 -12.31 -4.16
C GLU A 327 7.66 -12.74 -2.73
N PRO A 328 8.12 -13.92 -2.27
CA PRO A 328 7.84 -14.39 -0.93
C PRO A 328 8.36 -13.44 0.15
N TYR A 329 7.72 -13.48 1.31
CA TYR A 329 8.28 -12.84 2.50
C TYR A 329 9.62 -13.46 2.90
N GLU A 330 10.51 -12.63 3.44
CA GLU A 330 11.78 -13.06 4.01
C GLU A 330 11.74 -12.88 5.54
N ARG A 331 12.14 -13.94 6.26
CA ARG A 331 12.35 -13.82 7.69
C ARG A 331 13.71 -13.19 7.97
N ARG A 332 13.71 -12.08 8.68
CA ARG A 332 14.89 -11.37 9.17
C ARG A 332 15.01 -11.57 10.68
N ALA A 333 15.68 -12.66 11.08
CA ALA A 333 15.91 -12.97 12.48
C ALA A 333 16.85 -11.93 13.10
N ARG A 334 16.47 -11.42 14.29
CA ARG A 334 17.22 -10.44 15.10
C ARG A 334 17.11 -10.79 16.58
N GLU A 335 17.46 -9.85 17.46
CA GLU A 335 17.65 -10.10 18.90
C GLU A 335 16.34 -10.27 19.68
N SER A 336 15.18 -9.88 19.14
CA SER A 336 13.89 -9.97 19.86
C SER A 336 13.28 -11.35 19.90
N THR A 337 13.90 -12.35 19.25
CA THR A 337 13.49 -13.75 19.33
C THR A 337 14.65 -14.63 19.77
N GLY A 338 14.37 -15.59 20.64
CA GLY A 338 15.33 -16.52 21.21
C GLY A 338 14.68 -17.86 21.58
N PRO A 339 15.43 -18.78 22.19
CA PRO A 339 14.89 -20.05 22.66
C PRO A 339 13.76 -19.81 23.69
N ALA A 340 12.73 -20.68 23.62
CA ALA A 340 11.65 -20.61 24.59
C ALA A 340 12.15 -20.74 26.03
N PRO A 341 11.57 -19.98 26.99
CA PRO A 341 11.95 -20.09 28.41
C PRO A 341 11.79 -21.52 28.95
N ALA A 342 12.78 -22.00 29.67
CA ALA A 342 12.74 -23.34 30.25
C ALA A 342 11.59 -23.46 31.27
N GLY A 343 10.76 -24.52 31.15
CA GLY A 343 9.71 -24.84 32.12
C GLY A 343 8.39 -24.10 31.95
N ARG A 344 8.11 -23.53 30.80
CA ARG A 344 6.80 -22.93 30.47
C ARG A 344 6.16 -23.54 29.22
#